data_e1cf16d9f871e4cd2a7cb2bd228b2a9e
#
_entry.id   e1cf16d9f871e4cd2a7cb2bd228b2a9e
#
_cell.length_a   1.000
_cell.length_b   1.000
_cell.length_c   1.000
_cell.angle_alpha   90.00
_cell.angle_beta   90.00
_cell.angle_gamma   90.00
#
_symmetry.space_group_name_H-M   'P 1'
#
loop_
_entity.id
_entity.type
_entity.pdbx_description
1 polymer ?
#
loop_
_entity_poly.entity_id
_entity_poly.type
_entity_poly.pdbx_seq_one_letter_code
_entity_poly.pdbx_strand_id
1 'polypeptide(L)'
;RMLDMGFLPDVRKIVDRCPKQRQTMLFSATIPPEIERLAAWVLRNAEKIEIGERRSPAETVTHAFYPVATSQKFHLLIALLERTEFNSVLIFSRTKHGADKIATRLKANNHAVAVLHSNRTQRERIEALEGFKSGKYEVMVATDIAARGIDVEDVTHVINYDVPQHPE
;
A
#
# COMPACT_ATOMS: atom_id res chain seq x y z
N ARG A 1 -2.78 -10.60 -3.46
CA ARG A 1 -1.68 -9.68 -3.86
C ARG A 1 -1.01 -10.10 -5.15
N MET A 2 -0.45 -11.31 -5.21
CA MET A 2 0.18 -11.85 -6.44
C MET A 2 -0.78 -11.79 -7.64
N LEU A 3 -2.06 -12.00 -7.41
CA LEU A 3 -3.08 -12.10 -8.45
C LEU A 3 -3.54 -10.74 -8.96
N ASP A 4 -3.49 -9.70 -8.12
CA ASP A 4 -3.80 -8.31 -8.49
C ASP A 4 -2.73 -7.69 -9.41
N MET A 5 -1.52 -8.26 -9.43
CA MET A 5 -0.36 -7.75 -10.18
C MET A 5 -0.18 -8.38 -11.57
N GLY A 6 -1.20 -9.06 -12.10
CA GLY A 6 -1.14 -9.69 -13.41
C GLY A 6 -0.42 -11.04 -13.45
N PHE A 7 -0.01 -11.60 -12.31
CA PHE A 7 0.64 -12.93 -12.22
C PHE A 7 -0.32 -14.11 -12.34
N LEU A 8 -1.62 -13.89 -12.48
CA LEU A 8 -2.61 -14.96 -12.61
C LEU A 8 -2.27 -15.98 -13.71
N PRO A 9 -1.79 -15.58 -14.92
CA PRO A 9 -1.38 -16.54 -15.94
C PRO A 9 -0.21 -17.44 -15.50
N ASP A 10 0.75 -16.87 -14.77
CA ASP A 10 1.91 -17.63 -14.30
C ASP A 10 1.56 -18.54 -13.12
N VAL A 11 0.70 -18.09 -12.21
CA VAL A 11 0.13 -18.93 -11.15
C VAL A 11 -0.62 -20.12 -11.76
N ARG A 12 -1.40 -19.90 -12.82
CA ARG A 12 -2.08 -21.00 -13.53
C ARG A 12 -1.09 -22.01 -14.09
N LYS A 13 -0.05 -21.56 -14.79
CA LYS A 13 0.99 -22.46 -15.33
C LYS A 13 1.66 -23.30 -14.23
N ILE A 14 1.91 -22.71 -13.06
CA ILE A 14 2.50 -23.41 -11.93
C ILE A 14 1.54 -24.46 -11.39
N VAL A 15 0.29 -24.06 -11.14
CA VAL A 15 -0.75 -24.95 -10.60
C VAL A 15 -1.03 -26.11 -11.53
N ASP A 16 -1.06 -25.89 -12.85
CA ASP A 16 -1.28 -26.94 -13.87
C ASP A 16 -0.16 -27.97 -13.90
N ARG A 17 1.06 -27.58 -13.50
CA ARG A 17 2.21 -28.49 -13.39
C ARG A 17 2.30 -29.24 -12.08
N CYS A 18 1.52 -28.84 -11.08
CA CYS A 18 1.48 -29.53 -9.80
C CYS A 18 0.74 -30.88 -9.91
N PRO A 19 1.11 -31.90 -9.13
CA PRO A 19 0.38 -33.15 -9.08
C PRO A 19 -1.13 -32.93 -8.83
N LYS A 20 -1.99 -33.70 -9.51
CA LYS A 20 -3.42 -33.60 -9.32
C LYS A 20 -3.85 -33.99 -7.91
N GLN A 21 -3.16 -34.96 -7.31
CA GLN A 21 -3.39 -35.39 -5.93
C GLN A 21 -2.50 -34.56 -5.01
N ARG A 22 -3.04 -33.47 -4.46
CA ARG A 22 -2.33 -32.54 -3.57
C ARG A 22 -3.29 -31.90 -2.57
N GLN A 23 -2.77 -31.44 -1.48
CA GLN A 23 -3.44 -30.49 -0.60
C GLN A 23 -3.12 -29.07 -1.08
N THR A 24 -4.16 -28.23 -1.18
CA THR A 24 -4.01 -26.84 -1.59
C THR A 24 -4.65 -25.93 -0.53
N MET A 25 -3.92 -24.93 -0.09
CA MET A 25 -4.39 -23.92 0.86
C MET A 25 -4.25 -22.53 0.23
N LEU A 26 -5.27 -21.70 0.43
CA LEU A 26 -5.29 -20.30 0.00
C LEU A 26 -5.47 -19.43 1.23
N PHE A 27 -4.53 -18.48 1.41
CA PHE A 27 -4.61 -17.48 2.47
C PHE A 27 -4.69 -16.09 1.84
N SER A 28 -5.66 -15.30 2.28
CA SER A 28 -5.82 -13.93 1.84
C SER A 28 -6.52 -13.11 2.91
N ALA A 29 -6.10 -11.86 3.10
CA ALA A 29 -6.81 -10.92 3.97
C ALA A 29 -8.11 -10.41 3.32
N THR A 30 -8.15 -10.36 1.98
CA THR A 30 -9.32 -9.93 1.20
C THR A 30 -9.66 -11.00 0.16
N ILE A 31 -10.94 -11.23 -0.11
CA ILE A 31 -11.42 -12.19 -1.11
C ILE A 31 -12.34 -11.45 -2.09
N PRO A 32 -11.78 -10.64 -3.01
CA PRO A 32 -12.56 -10.06 -4.09
C PRO A 32 -13.06 -11.15 -5.06
N PRO A 33 -14.05 -10.85 -5.92
CA PRO A 33 -14.66 -11.84 -6.82
C PRO A 33 -13.66 -12.59 -7.74
N GLU A 34 -12.54 -11.97 -8.06
CA GLU A 34 -11.47 -12.58 -8.86
C GLU A 34 -10.74 -13.69 -8.08
N ILE A 35 -10.51 -13.44 -6.80
CA ILE A 35 -9.89 -14.42 -5.90
C ILE A 35 -10.86 -15.57 -5.59
N GLU A 36 -12.15 -15.28 -5.44
CA GLU A 36 -13.18 -16.34 -5.30
C GLU A 36 -13.19 -17.27 -6.51
N ARG A 37 -13.13 -16.72 -7.72
CA ARG A 37 -13.05 -17.52 -8.96
C ARG A 37 -11.78 -18.37 -9.03
N LEU A 38 -10.66 -17.83 -8.58
CA LEU A 38 -9.42 -18.58 -8.50
C LEU A 38 -9.51 -19.68 -7.45
N ALA A 39 -10.02 -19.37 -6.26
CA ALA A 39 -10.21 -20.35 -5.19
C ALA A 39 -11.05 -21.52 -5.68
N ALA A 40 -12.18 -21.26 -6.33
CA ALA A 40 -13.06 -22.29 -6.90
C ALA A 40 -12.36 -23.16 -7.95
N TRP A 41 -11.39 -22.59 -8.70
CA TRP A 41 -10.64 -23.36 -9.69
C TRP A 41 -9.53 -24.21 -9.07
N VAL A 42 -8.82 -23.69 -8.05
CA VAL A 42 -7.61 -24.32 -7.48
C VAL A 42 -7.93 -25.26 -6.33
N LEU A 43 -8.91 -24.93 -5.52
CA LEU A 43 -9.28 -25.67 -4.32
C LEU A 43 -10.31 -26.76 -4.64
N ARG A 44 -10.26 -27.86 -3.88
CA ARG A 44 -11.20 -28.98 -3.96
C ARG A 44 -11.80 -29.20 -2.60
N ASN A 45 -13.14 -29.11 -2.50
CA ASN A 45 -13.88 -29.31 -1.24
C ASN A 45 -13.22 -28.57 -0.06
N ALA A 46 -12.85 -27.30 -0.29
CA ALA A 46 -12.11 -26.54 0.69
C ALA A 46 -13.01 -26.11 1.87
N GLU A 47 -12.51 -26.30 3.06
CA GLU A 47 -13.05 -25.66 4.25
C GLU A 47 -12.67 -24.16 4.23
N LYS A 48 -13.65 -23.30 4.48
CA LYS A 48 -13.47 -21.86 4.55
C LYS A 48 -13.45 -21.41 6.00
N ILE A 49 -12.30 -20.89 6.43
CA ILE A 49 -12.13 -20.34 7.76
C ILE A 49 -11.99 -18.82 7.61
N GLU A 50 -12.87 -18.07 8.24
CA GLU A 50 -12.82 -16.60 8.30
C GLU A 50 -12.53 -16.17 9.72
N ILE A 51 -11.55 -15.28 9.87
CA ILE A 51 -11.17 -14.70 11.16
C ILE A 51 -11.33 -13.18 11.04
N GLY A 52 -12.14 -12.59 11.94
CA GLY A 52 -12.44 -11.16 11.95
C GLY A 52 -13.62 -10.75 11.07
N GLU A 53 -14.05 -9.50 11.21
CA GLU A 53 -15.14 -8.94 10.42
C GLU A 53 -14.68 -8.53 9.03
N ARG A 54 -15.50 -8.81 8.01
CA ARG A 54 -15.24 -8.40 6.64
C ARG A 54 -15.39 -6.89 6.51
N ARG A 55 -14.32 -6.20 6.04
CA ARG A 55 -14.35 -4.79 5.59
C ARG A 55 -14.81 -3.78 6.64
N SER A 56 -14.54 -4.02 7.91
CA SER A 56 -14.73 -2.97 8.90
C SER A 56 -13.60 -1.95 8.78
N PRO A 57 -13.87 -0.66 8.51
CA PRO A 57 -12.87 0.39 8.72
C PRO A 57 -12.42 0.33 10.17
N ALA A 58 -11.16 0.56 10.44
CA ALA A 58 -10.70 0.65 11.82
C ALA A 58 -11.48 1.79 12.50
N GLU A 59 -12.24 1.48 13.55
CA GLU A 59 -13.07 2.45 14.30
C GLU A 59 -12.26 3.63 14.85
N THR A 60 -10.95 3.45 14.93
CA THR A 60 -10.00 4.44 15.45
C THR A 60 -9.48 5.43 14.39
N VAL A 61 -9.88 5.30 13.13
CA VAL A 61 -9.36 6.15 12.04
C VAL A 61 -10.38 7.24 11.67
N THR A 62 -9.97 8.48 11.80
CA THR A 62 -10.75 9.64 11.32
C THR A 62 -10.42 9.93 9.86
N HIS A 63 -11.46 10.16 9.04
CA HIS A 63 -11.31 10.43 7.62
C HIS A 63 -11.68 11.89 7.30
N ALA A 64 -10.86 12.53 6.46
CA ALA A 64 -11.13 13.87 5.94
C ALA A 64 -10.89 13.94 4.43
N PHE A 65 -11.74 14.63 3.71
CA PHE A 65 -11.63 14.88 2.28
C PHE A 65 -11.44 16.38 2.02
N TYR A 66 -10.41 16.72 1.24
CA TYR A 66 -10.07 18.09 0.90
C TYR A 66 -10.25 18.32 -0.60
N PRO A 67 -11.36 18.93 -1.06
CA PRO A 67 -11.50 19.33 -2.45
C PRO A 67 -10.46 20.39 -2.80
N VAL A 68 -9.61 20.10 -3.78
CA VAL A 68 -8.50 20.98 -4.15
C VAL A 68 -8.17 20.87 -5.63
N ALA A 69 -7.83 21.98 -6.28
CA ALA A 69 -7.33 21.98 -7.65
C ALA A 69 -5.97 21.29 -7.72
N THR A 70 -5.70 20.57 -8.82
CA THR A 70 -4.46 19.81 -9.00
C THR A 70 -3.20 20.66 -8.81
N SER A 71 -3.22 21.92 -9.26
CA SER A 71 -2.11 22.88 -9.10
C SER A 71 -1.85 23.26 -7.63
N GLN A 72 -2.84 23.14 -6.78
CA GLN A 72 -2.77 23.54 -5.36
C GLN A 72 -2.53 22.35 -4.41
N LYS A 73 -2.60 21.10 -4.89
CA LYS A 73 -2.43 19.91 -4.05
C LYS A 73 -1.17 19.95 -3.18
N PHE A 74 -0.04 20.38 -3.76
CA PHE A 74 1.20 20.41 -3.00
C PHE A 74 1.21 21.50 -1.92
N HIS A 75 0.63 22.66 -2.19
CA HIS A 75 0.52 23.73 -1.19
C HIS A 75 -0.39 23.28 -0.03
N LEU A 76 -1.49 22.57 -0.35
CA LEU A 76 -2.34 21.99 0.68
C LEU A 76 -1.58 20.93 1.50
N LEU A 77 -0.77 20.08 0.84
CA LEU A 77 0.04 19.09 1.54
C LEU A 77 0.99 19.74 2.54
N ILE A 78 1.74 20.77 2.15
CA ILE A 78 2.61 21.52 3.05
C ILE A 78 1.81 22.14 4.20
N ALA A 79 0.70 22.81 3.91
CA ALA A 79 -0.14 23.41 4.95
C ALA A 79 -0.71 22.38 5.95
N LEU A 80 -1.01 21.17 5.50
CA LEU A 80 -1.43 20.08 6.39
C LEU A 80 -0.27 19.62 7.27
N LEU A 81 0.93 19.42 6.71
CA LEU A 81 2.12 19.02 7.45
C LEU A 81 2.55 20.09 8.47
N GLU A 82 2.39 21.38 8.17
CA GLU A 82 2.73 22.47 9.09
C GLU A 82 1.73 22.67 10.24
N ARG A 83 0.46 22.29 10.02
CA ARG A 83 -0.64 22.55 10.98
C ARG A 83 -1.01 21.37 11.84
N THR A 84 -0.57 20.19 11.48
CA THR A 84 -0.92 18.96 12.17
C THR A 84 0.25 18.48 12.99
N GLU A 85 0.03 18.20 14.26
CA GLU A 85 1.03 17.48 15.06
C GLU A 85 1.13 16.05 14.56
N PHE A 86 2.26 15.70 13.93
CA PHE A 86 2.51 14.35 13.45
C PHE A 86 3.92 13.88 13.85
N ASN A 87 4.04 12.59 14.05
CA ASN A 87 5.35 11.94 14.25
C ASN A 87 5.78 11.20 12.99
N SER A 88 4.81 10.59 12.29
CA SER A 88 5.08 9.82 11.07
C SER A 88 3.92 9.94 10.09
N VAL A 89 4.22 10.30 8.83
CA VAL A 89 3.22 10.48 7.77
C VAL A 89 3.56 9.59 6.59
N LEU A 90 2.57 8.78 6.16
CA LEU A 90 2.64 8.00 4.93
C LEU A 90 1.83 8.70 3.83
N ILE A 91 2.48 9.05 2.73
CA ILE A 91 1.85 9.73 1.60
C ILE A 91 1.78 8.78 0.41
N PHE A 92 0.58 8.54 -0.10
CA PHE A 92 0.36 7.73 -1.29
C PHE A 92 0.27 8.59 -2.55
N SER A 93 1.06 8.22 -3.56
CA SER A 93 1.02 8.79 -4.91
C SER A 93 0.73 7.70 -5.94
N ARG A 94 -0.08 8.03 -6.94
CA ARG A 94 -0.49 7.11 -8.00
C ARG A 94 0.69 6.58 -8.82
N THR A 95 1.73 7.38 -9.02
CA THR A 95 2.86 7.05 -9.88
C THR A 95 4.20 7.19 -9.17
N LYS A 96 5.18 6.39 -9.58
CA LYS A 96 6.56 6.47 -9.09
C LYS A 96 7.19 7.85 -9.34
N HIS A 97 6.94 8.46 -10.49
CA HIS A 97 7.42 9.81 -10.82
C HIS A 97 6.73 10.89 -9.97
N GLY A 98 5.43 10.69 -9.67
CA GLY A 98 4.72 11.53 -8.71
C GLY A 98 5.32 11.45 -7.32
N ALA A 99 5.63 10.25 -6.85
CA ALA A 99 6.26 10.02 -5.56
C ALA A 99 7.64 10.72 -5.46
N ASP A 100 8.49 10.56 -6.48
CA ASP A 100 9.79 11.24 -6.54
C ASP A 100 9.64 12.76 -6.53
N LYS A 101 8.70 13.31 -7.31
CA LYS A 101 8.43 14.75 -7.39
C LYS A 101 7.94 15.31 -6.05
N ILE A 102 7.02 14.63 -5.39
CA ILE A 102 6.53 15.03 -4.06
C ILE A 102 7.69 15.02 -3.07
N ALA A 103 8.45 13.93 -3.01
CA ALA A 103 9.57 13.80 -2.07
C ALA A 103 10.65 14.85 -2.29
N THR A 104 11.02 15.17 -3.54
CA THR A 104 11.98 16.22 -3.86
C THR A 104 11.50 17.58 -3.36
N ARG A 105 10.22 17.90 -3.58
CA ARG A 105 9.65 19.16 -3.11
C ARG A 105 9.54 19.24 -1.58
N LEU A 106 9.19 18.13 -0.91
CA LEU A 106 9.16 18.07 0.56
C LEU A 106 10.56 18.25 1.16
N LYS A 107 11.59 17.61 0.59
CA LYS A 107 12.99 17.81 1.01
C LYS A 107 13.44 19.27 0.84
N ALA A 108 13.01 19.94 -0.23
CA ALA A 108 13.27 21.36 -0.44
C ALA A 108 12.55 22.28 0.58
N ASN A 109 11.53 21.75 1.26
CA ASN A 109 10.84 22.40 2.38
C ASN A 109 11.31 21.85 3.76
N ASN A 110 12.53 21.34 3.83
CA ASN A 110 13.21 20.86 5.05
C ASN A 110 12.58 19.63 5.73
N HIS A 111 11.74 18.86 5.04
CA HIS A 111 11.22 17.61 5.57
C HIS A 111 12.22 16.45 5.38
N ALA A 112 12.33 15.59 6.38
CA ALA A 112 13.07 14.32 6.30
C ALA A 112 12.22 13.25 5.61
N VAL A 113 12.53 12.94 4.33
CA VAL A 113 11.65 12.14 3.47
C VAL A 113 12.31 10.89 2.95
N ALA A 114 11.66 9.74 3.14
CA ALA A 114 11.92 8.48 2.47
C ALA A 114 11.01 8.29 1.25
N VAL A 115 11.46 7.51 0.26
CA VAL A 115 10.68 7.20 -0.95
C VAL A 115 10.64 5.71 -1.20
N LEU A 116 9.45 5.18 -1.48
CA LEU A 116 9.24 3.76 -1.71
C LEU A 116 8.40 3.50 -2.96
N HIS A 117 9.03 3.00 -4.04
CA HIS A 117 8.35 2.59 -5.27
C HIS A 117 9.16 1.54 -6.05
N SER A 118 8.60 1.02 -7.15
CA SER A 118 9.16 -0.10 -7.92
C SER A 118 10.54 0.15 -8.55
N ASN A 119 10.95 1.42 -8.74
CA ASN A 119 12.27 1.75 -9.28
C ASN A 119 13.37 1.79 -8.21
N ARG A 120 13.04 1.58 -6.93
CA ARG A 120 14.02 1.46 -5.86
C ARG A 120 14.52 0.03 -5.78
N THR A 121 15.82 -0.12 -5.63
CA THR A 121 16.45 -1.42 -5.34
C THR A 121 15.94 -1.98 -4.00
N GLN A 122 16.06 -3.28 -3.80
CA GLN A 122 15.62 -3.89 -2.55
C GLN A 122 16.37 -3.30 -1.34
N ARG A 123 17.64 -2.99 -1.48
CA ARG A 123 18.44 -2.34 -0.43
C ARG A 123 17.88 -0.96 -0.08
N GLU A 124 17.62 -0.10 -1.07
CA GLU A 124 17.03 1.23 -0.85
C GLU A 124 15.65 1.15 -0.20
N ARG A 125 14.86 0.13 -0.54
CA ARG A 125 13.52 -0.09 0.05
C ARG A 125 13.62 -0.46 1.53
N ILE A 126 14.56 -1.35 1.89
CA ILE A 126 14.81 -1.72 3.28
C ILE A 126 15.29 -0.48 4.06
N GLU A 127 16.26 0.24 3.53
CA GLU A 127 16.83 1.45 4.15
C GLU A 127 15.77 2.56 4.36
N ALA A 128 14.89 2.77 3.38
CA ALA A 128 13.77 3.69 3.49
C ALA A 128 12.79 3.28 4.60
N LEU A 129 12.44 2.00 4.65
CA LEU A 129 11.50 1.46 5.63
C LEU A 129 12.06 1.49 7.05
N GLU A 130 13.30 1.04 7.24
CA GLU A 130 13.98 1.08 8.54
C GLU A 130 14.17 2.52 9.03
N GLY A 131 14.56 3.43 8.12
CA GLY A 131 14.69 4.85 8.44
C GLY A 131 13.36 5.50 8.82
N PHE A 132 12.26 5.09 8.22
CA PHE A 132 10.93 5.57 8.59
C PHE A 132 10.48 4.98 9.94
N LYS A 133 10.67 3.69 10.17
CA LYS A 133 10.37 3.00 11.44
C LYS A 133 11.17 3.58 12.62
N SER A 134 12.42 3.96 12.38
CA SER A 134 13.29 4.53 13.43
C SER A 134 13.10 6.03 13.67
N GLY A 135 12.20 6.69 12.92
CA GLY A 135 11.99 8.14 13.01
C GLY A 135 13.08 8.99 12.34
N LYS A 136 14.06 8.39 11.63
CA LYS A 136 15.03 9.11 10.79
C LYS A 136 14.33 9.92 9.69
N TYR A 137 13.24 9.38 9.16
CA TYR A 137 12.37 10.05 8.21
C TYR A 137 10.98 10.22 8.83
N GLU A 138 10.50 11.44 8.89
CA GLU A 138 9.17 11.78 9.40
C GLU A 138 8.07 11.53 8.35
N VAL A 139 8.45 11.57 7.06
CA VAL A 139 7.54 11.37 5.94
C VAL A 139 8.05 10.22 5.05
N MET A 140 7.16 9.31 4.68
CA MET A 140 7.39 8.35 3.61
C MET A 140 6.44 8.60 2.46
N VAL A 141 6.98 8.80 1.24
CA VAL A 141 6.18 8.88 0.02
C VAL A 141 6.27 7.56 -0.73
N ALA A 142 5.14 6.93 -0.96
CA ALA A 142 5.08 5.61 -1.58
C ALA A 142 4.04 5.53 -2.69
N THR A 143 4.19 4.52 -3.57
CA THR A 143 3.10 4.11 -4.45
C THR A 143 2.29 2.99 -3.80
N ASP A 144 0.99 2.89 -4.07
CA ASP A 144 0.09 1.88 -3.51
C ASP A 144 0.66 0.45 -3.61
N ILE A 145 1.21 0.11 -4.79
CA ILE A 145 1.78 -1.22 -5.04
C ILE A 145 3.01 -1.47 -4.16
N ALA A 146 3.88 -0.49 -4.01
CA ALA A 146 5.13 -0.65 -3.27
C ALA A 146 4.91 -0.66 -1.76
N ALA A 147 3.90 0.03 -1.29
CA ALA A 147 3.55 0.10 0.12
C ALA A 147 2.70 -1.10 0.61
N ARG A 148 2.18 -1.90 -0.29
CA ARG A 148 1.46 -3.13 0.08
C ARG A 148 2.35 -4.05 0.92
N GLY A 149 1.92 -4.34 2.14
CA GLY A 149 2.64 -5.17 3.10
C GLY A 149 3.70 -4.45 3.91
N ILE A 150 3.71 -3.14 3.86
CA ILE A 150 4.41 -2.36 4.86
C ILE A 150 3.65 -2.54 6.17
N ASP A 151 4.35 -3.09 7.14
CA ASP A 151 3.91 -3.16 8.51
C ASP A 151 4.73 -2.12 9.29
N VAL A 152 4.13 -0.97 9.54
CA VAL A 152 4.71 0.13 10.31
C VAL A 152 3.73 0.49 11.40
N GLU A 153 4.16 0.25 12.61
CA GLU A 153 3.46 0.73 13.81
C GLU A 153 3.63 2.26 13.93
N ASP A 154 2.75 2.90 14.65
CA ASP A 154 2.81 4.34 15.00
C ASP A 154 2.75 5.32 13.81
N VAL A 155 2.18 4.93 12.67
CA VAL A 155 1.85 5.89 11.62
C VAL A 155 0.69 6.76 12.10
N THR A 156 0.97 8.05 12.30
CA THR A 156 -0.03 8.99 12.80
C THR A 156 -1.00 9.47 11.73
N HIS A 157 -0.50 9.63 10.49
CA HIS A 157 -1.31 10.15 9.39
C HIS A 157 -1.02 9.42 8.08
N VAL A 158 -2.10 9.12 7.35
CA VAL A 158 -2.02 8.59 5.98
C VAL A 158 -2.68 9.60 5.04
N ILE A 159 -1.93 10.08 4.05
CA ILE A 159 -2.40 11.06 3.07
C ILE A 159 -2.46 10.41 1.68
N ASN A 160 -3.65 10.21 1.16
CA ASN A 160 -3.83 9.86 -0.24
C ASN A 160 -3.72 11.13 -1.10
N TYR A 161 -2.49 11.47 -1.55
CA TYR A 161 -2.27 12.62 -2.42
C TYR A 161 -3.00 12.48 -3.75
N ASP A 162 -3.06 11.28 -4.27
CA ASP A 162 -3.95 10.89 -5.35
C ASP A 162 -4.95 9.85 -4.81
N VAL A 163 -6.24 10.09 -5.04
CA VAL A 163 -7.27 9.14 -4.65
C VAL A 163 -7.00 7.79 -5.32
N PRO A 164 -6.94 6.69 -4.56
CA PRO A 164 -6.70 5.38 -5.12
C PRO A 164 -7.81 4.95 -6.08
N GLN A 165 -7.46 4.22 -7.13
CA GLN A 165 -8.44 3.71 -8.11
C GLN A 165 -9.21 2.51 -7.56
N HIS A 166 -8.64 1.80 -6.60
CA HIS A 166 -9.24 0.65 -5.93
C HIS A 166 -9.37 0.96 -4.43
N PRO A 167 -10.56 0.83 -3.86
CA PRO A 167 -10.83 1.19 -2.46
C PRO A 167 -10.39 0.13 -1.44
N GLU A 168 -9.50 -0.77 -1.80
CA GLU A 168 -9.03 -1.87 -0.94
C GLU A 168 -7.78 -1.51 -0.14
#